data_519b2615eebcd0f4651f380669ff29fb
#
_entry.id   519b2615eebcd0f4651f380669ff29fb
#
_cell.length_a   1.000
_cell.length_b   1.000
_cell.length_c   1.000
_cell.angle_alpha   90.00
_cell.angle_beta   90.00
_cell.angle_gamma   90.00
#
_symmetry.space_group_name_H-M   'P 1'
#
loop_
_entity.id
_entity.type
_entity.pdbx_description
1 polymer ?
#
loop_
_entity_poly.entity_id
_entity_poly.type
_entity_poly.pdbx_seq_one_letter_code
_entity_poly.pdbx_strand_id
1 'polypeptide(L)'
;LPSMYNPSVDEIAVVSDTSGSRTDEELNQDLAEISSIILDANPTKVHFVEVDNEVQNYTEYTRESLPLKTTMTGRGGTCFSPGIEYINENYPNVSALIYLTDLGSDDFGKRPSYPVLWITTHEGEAPYGEIIKI
;
A
#
# COMPACT_ATOMS: atom_id res chain seq x y z
N LEU A 1 21.76 -11.31 -18.01
CA LEU A 1 21.56 -11.37 -17.43
C LEU A 1 21.13 -11.23 -16.65
N PRO A 2 20.86 -10.86 -16.75
CA PRO A 2 20.71 -10.44 -15.54
C PRO A 2 19.83 -11.00 -14.90
N SER A 3 19.12 -11.17 -15.24
CA SER A 3 18.26 -11.77 -14.53
C SER A 3 18.58 -13.05 -14.15
N MET A 4 19.46 -13.57 -14.65
CA MET A 4 19.88 -14.76 -14.16
C MET A 4 20.16 -14.67 -12.74
N TYR A 5 20.21 -13.54 -12.22
CA TYR A 5 20.18 -13.39 -10.83
C TYR A 5 18.87 -12.79 -10.52
N ASN A 6 18.48 -12.85 -9.30
CA ASN A 6 17.22 -12.34 -8.88
C ASN A 6 17.26 -10.82 -8.90
N PRO A 7 16.77 -10.19 -9.94
CA PRO A 7 16.81 -8.74 -9.97
C PRO A 7 15.94 -8.19 -8.88
N SER A 8 16.31 -7.03 -8.39
CA SER A 8 15.46 -6.35 -7.44
C SER A 8 14.18 -5.93 -8.12
N VAL A 9 13.11 -5.86 -7.38
CA VAL A 9 11.87 -5.26 -7.81
C VAL A 9 12.10 -3.77 -7.87
N ASP A 10 11.84 -3.14 -9.00
CA ASP A 10 12.18 -1.73 -9.17
C ASP A 10 11.41 -0.82 -8.22
N GLU A 11 10.10 -0.78 -8.34
CA GLU A 11 9.27 0.12 -7.55
C GLU A 11 8.02 -0.59 -7.06
N ILE A 12 7.65 -0.30 -5.83
CA ILE A 12 6.45 -0.83 -5.21
C ILE A 12 5.64 0.35 -4.71
N ALA A 13 4.32 0.26 -4.83
CA ALA A 13 3.41 1.23 -4.23
C ALA A 13 2.80 0.63 -2.98
N VAL A 14 2.67 1.45 -1.95
CA VAL A 14 1.96 1.08 -0.72
C VAL A 14 0.92 2.15 -0.45
N VAL A 15 -0.33 1.75 -0.31
CA VAL A 15 -1.41 2.65 0.05
C VAL A 15 -1.90 2.23 1.43
N SER A 16 -1.93 3.19 2.35
CA SER A 16 -2.40 2.95 3.72
C SER A 16 -3.72 3.68 3.93
N ASP A 17 -4.73 2.93 4.33
CA ASP A 17 -6.02 3.48 4.69
C ASP A 17 -5.90 4.03 6.11
N THR A 18 -5.95 5.36 6.23
CA THR A 18 -5.82 6.04 7.51
C THR A 18 -7.19 6.35 8.13
N SER A 19 -8.27 5.92 7.48
CA SER A 19 -9.61 6.13 8.02
C SER A 19 -9.87 5.21 9.22
N GLY A 20 -10.93 5.50 9.93
CA GLY A 20 -11.40 4.62 10.96
C GLY A 20 -10.80 4.86 12.32
N SER A 21 -10.91 3.86 13.17
CA SER A 21 -10.64 3.96 14.59
C SER A 21 -9.26 3.42 14.98
N ARG A 22 -8.38 3.19 14.03
CA ARG A 22 -7.06 2.64 14.33
C ARG A 22 -6.17 3.70 14.94
N THR A 23 -5.40 3.32 15.95
CA THR A 23 -4.43 4.23 16.54
C THR A 23 -3.18 4.30 15.66
N ASP A 24 -2.36 5.32 15.88
CA ASP A 24 -1.08 5.44 15.18
C ASP A 24 -0.18 4.26 15.48
N GLU A 25 -0.19 3.79 16.71
CA GLU A 25 0.62 2.66 17.11
C GLU A 25 0.22 1.40 16.33
N GLU A 26 -1.07 1.16 16.16
CA GLU A 26 -1.56 0.03 15.39
C GLU A 26 -1.16 0.15 13.92
N LEU A 27 -1.36 1.32 13.33
CA LEU A 27 -0.96 1.56 11.93
C LEU A 27 0.54 1.37 11.73
N ASN A 28 1.35 1.94 12.62
CA ASN A 28 2.81 1.82 12.50
C ASN A 28 3.28 0.40 12.71
N GLN A 29 2.60 -0.37 13.55
CA GLN A 29 2.92 -1.77 13.75
C GLN A 29 2.69 -2.58 12.48
N ASP A 30 1.55 -2.36 11.81
CA ASP A 30 1.25 -3.01 10.55
C ASP A 30 2.19 -2.56 9.44
N LEU A 31 2.53 -1.27 9.41
CA LEU A 31 3.46 -0.72 8.43
C LEU A 31 4.87 -1.29 8.64
N ALA A 32 5.26 -1.57 9.87
CA ALA A 32 6.55 -2.20 10.15
C ALA A 32 6.59 -3.63 9.61
N GLU A 33 5.49 -4.39 9.74
CA GLU A 33 5.41 -5.72 9.16
C GLU A 33 5.49 -5.69 7.64
N ILE A 34 4.74 -4.77 7.03
CA ILE A 34 4.77 -4.58 5.58
C ILE A 34 6.17 -4.20 5.12
N SER A 35 6.85 -3.32 5.86
CA SER A 35 8.20 -2.89 5.52
C SER A 35 9.18 -4.06 5.53
N SER A 36 9.02 -4.99 6.46
CA SER A 36 9.84 -6.19 6.50
C SER A 36 9.65 -7.05 5.25
N ILE A 37 8.40 -7.21 4.80
CA ILE A 37 8.09 -7.94 3.57
C ILE A 37 8.69 -7.22 2.36
N ILE A 38 8.57 -5.90 2.31
CA ILE A 38 9.09 -5.09 1.23
C ILE A 38 10.61 -5.20 1.13
N LEU A 39 11.30 -5.22 2.27
CA LEU A 39 12.76 -5.35 2.27
C LEU A 39 13.21 -6.66 1.63
N ASP A 40 12.45 -7.73 1.80
CA ASP A 40 12.76 -9.00 1.15
C ASP A 40 12.63 -8.92 -0.37
N ALA A 41 11.75 -8.07 -0.86
CA ALA A 41 11.60 -7.85 -2.30
C ALA A 41 12.68 -6.92 -2.87
N ASN A 42 13.39 -6.21 -2.00
CA ASN A 42 14.53 -5.37 -2.37
C ASN A 42 14.20 -4.30 -3.41
N PRO A 43 13.18 -3.44 -3.17
CA PRO A 43 12.81 -2.42 -4.15
C PRO A 43 13.81 -1.27 -4.16
N THR A 44 13.88 -0.57 -5.30
CA THR A 44 14.67 0.66 -5.38
C THR A 44 13.91 1.83 -4.78
N LYS A 45 12.59 1.84 -4.93
CA LYS A 45 11.73 2.89 -4.39
C LYS A 45 10.41 2.32 -3.90
N VAL A 46 9.85 2.97 -2.89
CA VAL A 46 8.51 2.67 -2.40
C VAL A 46 7.71 3.97 -2.42
N HIS A 47 6.60 3.95 -3.14
CA HIS A 47 5.69 5.09 -3.21
C HIS A 47 4.60 4.88 -2.16
N PHE A 48 4.67 5.62 -1.08
CA PHE A 48 3.77 5.46 0.06
C PHE A 48 2.70 6.54 0.03
N VAL A 49 1.45 6.14 -0.09
CA VAL A 49 0.30 7.03 -0.17
C VAL A 49 -0.61 6.75 1.01
N GLU A 50 -1.04 7.79 1.69
CA GLU A 50 -2.01 7.67 2.76
C GLU A 50 -3.33 8.26 2.30
N VAL A 51 -4.42 7.53 2.52
CA VAL A 51 -5.75 7.91 2.04
C VAL A 51 -6.79 7.73 3.14
N ASP A 52 -7.84 8.55 3.07
CA ASP A 52 -9.10 8.26 3.75
C ASP A 52 -10.15 8.17 2.65
N ASN A 53 -11.01 9.15 2.45
CA ASN A 53 -11.89 9.17 1.28
C ASN A 53 -11.24 9.90 0.10
N GLU A 54 -10.01 10.38 0.26
CA GLU A 54 -9.19 10.97 -0.80
C GLU A 54 -7.73 10.84 -0.40
N VAL A 55 -6.82 11.13 -1.33
CA VAL A 55 -5.39 11.08 -1.04
C VAL A 55 -5.03 12.22 -0.11
N GLN A 56 -4.40 11.89 1.02
CA GLN A 56 -4.01 12.87 2.02
C GLN A 56 -2.52 13.15 2.02
N ASN A 57 -1.70 12.17 1.71
CA ASN A 57 -0.25 12.35 1.74
C ASN A 57 0.45 11.36 0.82
N TYR A 58 1.58 11.80 0.28
CA TYR A 58 2.46 10.94 -0.50
C TYR A 58 3.89 11.13 -0.02
N THR A 59 4.61 10.02 0.17
CA THR A 59 6.03 10.05 0.53
C THR A 59 6.77 8.99 -0.26
N GLU A 60 7.92 9.35 -0.81
CA GLU A 60 8.79 8.40 -1.48
C GLU A 60 9.80 7.86 -0.46
N TYR A 61 9.88 6.54 -0.36
CA TYR A 61 10.85 5.87 0.50
C TYR A 61 11.86 5.11 -0.36
N THR A 62 13.07 4.96 0.17
CA THR A 62 14.05 4.03 -0.36
C THR A 62 14.24 2.93 0.67
N ARG A 63 15.02 1.89 0.32
CA ARG A 63 15.34 0.82 1.27
C ARG A 63 15.90 1.34 2.58
N GLU A 64 16.75 2.37 2.47
CA GLU A 64 17.43 2.94 3.63
C GLU A 64 16.53 3.76 4.52
N SER A 65 15.40 4.22 4.00
CA SER A 65 14.48 5.05 4.78
C SER A 65 13.33 4.26 5.42
N LEU A 66 13.22 2.97 5.15
CA LEU A 66 12.24 2.13 5.83
C LEU A 66 12.57 1.98 7.31
N PRO A 67 11.60 1.73 8.18
CA PRO A 67 10.22 1.31 7.88
C PRO A 67 9.29 2.48 7.56
N LEU A 68 8.17 2.14 6.92
CA LEU A 68 7.11 3.10 6.65
C LEU A 68 6.46 3.54 7.96
N LYS A 69 6.06 4.81 8.01
CA LYS A 69 5.39 5.35 9.19
C LYS A 69 4.23 6.24 8.78
N THR A 70 3.14 6.17 9.52
CA THR A 70 2.00 7.03 9.27
C THR A 70 2.33 8.47 9.65
N THR A 71 1.81 9.42 8.86
CA THR A 71 1.91 10.84 9.15
C THR A 71 0.68 11.35 9.88
N MET A 72 -0.29 10.48 10.16
CA MET A 72 -1.55 10.82 10.81
C MET A 72 -2.44 11.77 10.02
N THR A 73 -2.28 11.79 8.71
CA THR A 73 -3.15 12.62 7.88
C THR A 73 -4.41 11.83 7.51
N GLY A 74 -5.52 12.55 7.36
CA GLY A 74 -6.79 11.92 7.08
C GLY A 74 -7.45 11.42 8.35
N ARG A 75 -8.58 10.91 8.32
CA ARG A 75 -9.40 10.28 9.36
C ARG A 75 -10.86 10.37 8.96
N GLY A 76 -11.13 10.66 7.70
CA GLY A 76 -12.47 10.71 7.17
C GLY A 76 -13.02 9.34 6.86
N GLY A 77 -13.86 9.25 5.86
CA GLY A 77 -14.42 7.98 5.41
C GLY A 77 -13.41 7.12 4.70
N THR A 78 -13.85 6.01 4.12
CA THR A 78 -13.00 5.06 3.43
C THR A 78 -13.43 4.92 1.99
N CYS A 79 -12.52 5.24 1.05
CA CYS A 79 -12.67 4.95 -0.37
C CYS A 79 -11.34 4.42 -0.87
N PHE A 80 -11.35 3.31 -1.59
CA PHE A 80 -10.10 2.71 -2.07
C PHE A 80 -9.68 3.24 -3.44
N SER A 81 -10.64 3.65 -4.27
CA SER A 81 -10.33 4.08 -5.63
C SER A 81 -9.40 5.29 -5.70
N PRO A 82 -9.47 6.31 -4.83
CA PRO A 82 -8.56 7.45 -4.95
C PRO A 82 -7.08 7.07 -4.86
N GLY A 83 -6.72 6.17 -3.96
CA GLY A 83 -5.34 5.71 -3.82
C GLY A 83 -4.88 4.93 -5.04
N ILE A 84 -5.72 4.04 -5.54
CA ILE A 84 -5.42 3.24 -6.73
C ILE A 84 -5.29 4.13 -7.95
N GLU A 85 -6.18 5.10 -8.12
CA GLU A 85 -6.14 6.04 -9.23
C GLU A 85 -4.88 6.91 -9.18
N TYR A 86 -4.50 7.35 -7.99
CA TYR A 86 -3.28 8.14 -7.82
C TYR A 86 -2.05 7.37 -8.30
N ILE A 87 -1.92 6.11 -7.95
CA ILE A 87 -0.80 5.28 -8.38
C ILE A 87 -0.88 5.04 -9.90
N ASN A 88 -2.06 4.77 -10.44
CA ASN A 88 -2.23 4.57 -11.87
C ASN A 88 -1.82 5.79 -12.69
N GLU A 89 -2.11 6.99 -12.18
CA GLU A 89 -1.81 8.22 -12.89
C GLU A 89 -0.34 8.63 -12.77
N ASN A 90 0.26 8.41 -11.61
CA ASN A 90 1.59 8.92 -11.34
C ASN A 90 2.69 7.87 -11.41
N TYR A 91 2.36 6.61 -11.09
CA TYR A 91 3.36 5.54 -11.02
C TYR A 91 2.83 4.24 -11.62
N PRO A 92 2.43 4.26 -12.91
CA PRO A 92 1.77 3.10 -13.50
C PRO A 92 2.69 1.90 -13.73
N ASN A 93 3.98 2.09 -13.57
CA ASN A 93 4.98 1.04 -13.83
C ASN A 93 5.45 0.33 -12.56
N VAL A 94 4.77 0.53 -11.44
CA VAL A 94 5.13 -0.20 -10.22
C VAL A 94 4.94 -1.71 -10.44
N SER A 95 5.77 -2.50 -9.78
CA SER A 95 5.71 -3.95 -9.89
C SER A 95 4.53 -4.53 -9.15
N ALA A 96 4.06 -3.86 -8.11
CA ALA A 96 2.93 -4.30 -7.31
C ALA A 96 2.43 -3.14 -6.46
N LEU A 97 1.18 -3.26 -6.00
CA LEU A 97 0.61 -2.33 -5.04
C LEU A 97 0.18 -3.12 -3.81
N ILE A 98 0.60 -2.67 -2.65
CA ILE A 98 0.18 -3.23 -1.37
C ILE A 98 -0.80 -2.23 -0.76
N TYR A 99 -1.99 -2.68 -0.43
CA TYR A 99 -3.02 -1.83 0.15
C TYR A 99 -3.32 -2.30 1.57
N LEU A 100 -2.99 -1.47 2.55
CA LEU A 100 -3.25 -1.76 3.96
C LEU A 100 -4.59 -1.15 4.35
N THR A 101 -5.55 -1.97 4.72
CA THR A 101 -6.91 -1.53 5.02
C THR A 101 -7.65 -2.57 5.85
N ASP A 102 -8.76 -2.16 6.45
CA ASP A 102 -9.68 -3.10 7.11
C ASP A 102 -10.77 -3.61 6.15
N LEU A 103 -10.70 -3.23 4.87
CA LEU A 103 -11.67 -3.58 3.84
C LEU A 103 -13.09 -3.06 4.16
N GLY A 104 -13.16 -1.92 4.83
CA GLY A 104 -14.43 -1.33 5.26
C GLY A 104 -15.16 -0.54 4.18
N SER A 105 -14.82 -0.70 2.92
CA SER A 105 -15.46 -0.01 1.80
C SER A 105 -15.65 -0.98 0.64
N ASP A 106 -16.60 -0.69 -0.24
CA ASP A 106 -16.80 -1.44 -1.47
C ASP A 106 -16.41 -0.63 -2.72
N ASP A 107 -15.79 0.53 -2.54
CA ASP A 107 -15.32 1.37 -3.65
C ASP A 107 -13.88 1.02 -4.00
N PHE A 108 -13.69 -0.09 -4.68
CA PHE A 108 -12.35 -0.59 -5.01
C PHE A 108 -11.77 0.00 -6.29
N GLY A 109 -12.57 0.69 -7.09
CA GLY A 109 -12.12 1.22 -8.36
C GLY A 109 -11.86 0.12 -9.39
N LYS A 110 -11.23 0.51 -10.49
CA LYS A 110 -10.89 -0.43 -11.56
C LYS A 110 -9.65 -1.23 -11.21
N ARG A 111 -9.66 -2.51 -11.57
CA ARG A 111 -8.49 -3.35 -11.39
C ARG A 111 -7.32 -2.79 -12.20
N PRO A 112 -6.18 -2.48 -11.55
CA PRO A 112 -5.00 -2.00 -12.28
C PRO A 112 -4.28 -3.13 -13.01
N SER A 113 -3.31 -2.76 -13.86
CA SER A 113 -2.55 -3.73 -14.64
C SER A 113 -1.50 -4.47 -13.82
N TYR A 114 -1.08 -3.91 -12.70
CA TYR A 114 -0.10 -4.54 -11.81
C TYR A 114 -0.83 -5.34 -10.72
N PRO A 115 -0.16 -6.30 -10.08
CA PRO A 115 -0.77 -7.05 -8.98
C PRO A 115 -1.11 -6.17 -7.79
N VAL A 116 -2.22 -6.47 -7.14
CA VAL A 116 -2.65 -5.79 -5.92
C VAL A 116 -2.72 -6.80 -4.79
N LEU A 117 -2.14 -6.43 -3.65
CA LEU A 117 -2.14 -7.24 -2.46
C LEU A 117 -2.84 -6.46 -1.35
N TRP A 118 -3.97 -6.96 -0.91
CA TRP A 118 -4.73 -6.36 0.18
C TRP A 118 -4.28 -6.97 1.50
N ILE A 119 -3.69 -6.15 2.37
CA ILE A 119 -3.27 -6.62 3.69
C ILE A 119 -4.24 -6.07 4.71
N THR A 120 -4.81 -6.96 5.50
CA THR A 120 -5.86 -6.60 6.44
C THR A 120 -5.71 -7.36 7.75
N THR A 121 -6.24 -6.77 8.83
CA THR A 121 -6.34 -7.45 10.11
C THR A 121 -7.74 -8.01 10.33
N HIS A 122 -8.65 -7.79 9.40
CA HIS A 122 -10.06 -8.19 9.50
C HIS A 122 -10.44 -9.12 8.36
N GLU A 123 -11.53 -9.84 8.54
CA GLU A 123 -12.10 -10.62 7.45
C GLU A 123 -12.72 -9.68 6.44
N GLY A 124 -12.64 -10.03 5.18
CA GLY A 124 -13.22 -9.21 4.12
C GLY A 124 -12.95 -9.80 2.76
N GLU A 125 -13.52 -9.16 1.74
CA GLU A 125 -13.41 -9.59 0.36
C GLU A 125 -13.06 -8.41 -0.52
N ALA A 126 -12.40 -8.69 -1.63
CA ALA A 126 -12.10 -7.69 -2.65
C ALA A 126 -12.39 -8.30 -4.02
N PRO A 127 -12.79 -7.47 -5.01
CA PRO A 127 -13.16 -7.98 -6.33
C PRO A 127 -11.96 -8.41 -7.17
N TYR A 128 -10.76 -8.07 -6.76
CA TYR A 128 -9.53 -8.44 -7.46
C TYR A 128 -8.37 -8.43 -6.48
N GLY A 129 -7.23 -8.98 -6.92
CA GLY A 129 -6.03 -9.04 -6.10
C GLY A 129 -6.07 -10.20 -5.11
N GLU A 130 -5.06 -10.24 -4.28
CA GLU A 130 -4.94 -11.25 -3.23
C GLU A 130 -5.17 -10.59 -1.88
N ILE A 131 -5.77 -11.31 -0.95
CA ILE A 131 -5.98 -10.82 0.41
C ILE A 131 -5.10 -11.63 1.35
N ILE A 132 -4.30 -10.91 2.15
CA ILE A 132 -3.50 -11.52 3.21
C ILE A 132 -3.93 -10.92 4.53
N LYS A 133 -4.29 -11.78 5.46
CA LYS A 133 -4.66 -11.36 6.80
C LYS A 133 -3.44 -11.45 7.71
N ILE A 134 -3.15 -10.38 8.41
CA ILE A 134 -2.02 -10.34 9.36
C ILE A 134 -2.48 -10.26 10.81
#